data_9e582f3ce6378a8212aa712049fe5520
#
_entry.id   9e582f3ce6378a8212aa712049fe5520
#
_cell.length_a   1.000
_cell.length_b   1.000
_cell.length_c   1.000
_cell.angle_alpha   90.00
_cell.angle_beta   90.00
_cell.angle_gamma   90.00
#
_symmetry.space_group_name_H-M   'P 1'
#
loop_
_entity.id
_entity.type
_entity.pdbx_description
1 polymer ?
#
loop_
_entity_poly.entity_id
_entity_poly.type
_entity_poly.pdbx_seq_one_letter_code
_entity_poly.pdbx_strand_id
1 'polypeptide(L)'
;MNWQLPPKTGHMELPTKIYFQTMTKHDLEERLEKNDVLLIPIGSTENHGKAGPYGEDTFIVSRVAEMVAERTGCTVAEPLWYGSHPFHHIGQPGTVPIPDDVFLAYIRAMISGFWNTGFRKQIFLSMHGQEYVIPSALQEWGKRYQVPAMLFFVDLPNVMGVDLMDKAHGGPFETSFRHADEAETSISMALFPELCQIEHA
;
A
#
# COMPACT_ATOMS: atom_id res chain seq x y z
N MET A 1 12.24 -15.28 4.91
CA MET A 1 10.81 -15.31 5.25
C MET A 1 10.05 -15.59 3.96
N ASN A 2 9.16 -16.55 3.93
CA ASN A 2 8.34 -16.76 2.75
C ASN A 2 7.34 -15.61 2.67
N TRP A 3 7.47 -14.80 1.64
CA TRP A 3 6.51 -13.74 1.36
C TRP A 3 5.19 -14.36 0.92
N GLN A 4 4.09 -13.90 1.52
CA GLN A 4 2.75 -14.37 1.15
C GLN A 4 1.87 -13.16 0.93
N LEU A 5 1.27 -13.10 -0.25
CA LEU A 5 0.15 -12.20 -0.50
C LEU A 5 -1.01 -12.50 0.46
N PRO A 6 -1.84 -11.50 0.76
CA PRO A 6 -3.13 -11.75 1.40
C PRO A 6 -3.86 -12.87 0.67
N PRO A 7 -4.66 -13.67 1.38
CA PRO A 7 -5.22 -14.88 0.83
C PRO A 7 -5.92 -14.64 -0.50
N LYS A 8 -5.38 -15.24 -1.53
CA LYS A 8 -6.17 -15.54 -2.72
C LYS A 8 -7.16 -16.59 -2.27
N THR A 9 -8.44 -16.34 -2.48
CA THR A 9 -9.52 -17.29 -2.27
C THR A 9 -9.10 -18.69 -1.79
N GLY A 10 -9.16 -18.90 -0.50
CA GLY A 10 -9.47 -20.21 0.05
C GLY A 10 -8.37 -21.06 0.65
N HIS A 11 -7.09 -20.95 0.35
CA HIS A 11 -6.12 -21.91 0.86
C HIS A 11 -4.69 -21.35 0.97
N MET A 12 -4.49 -20.28 1.72
CA MET A 12 -3.13 -19.88 2.09
C MET A 12 -2.92 -20.11 3.58
N GLU A 13 -1.85 -20.82 3.93
CA GLU A 13 -1.33 -20.80 5.28
C GLU A 13 -0.89 -19.37 5.59
N LEU A 14 -1.63 -18.70 6.47
CA LEU A 14 -1.28 -17.37 6.92
C LEU A 14 -0.31 -17.52 8.08
N PRO A 15 0.87 -16.90 8.00
CA PRO A 15 1.89 -17.04 9.03
C PRO A 15 1.44 -16.48 10.38
N THR A 16 0.55 -15.49 10.38
CA THR A 16 0.02 -14.86 11.60
C THR A 16 -1.35 -14.24 11.31
N LYS A 17 -2.16 -14.06 12.35
CA LYS A 17 -3.42 -13.31 12.25
C LYS A 17 -3.16 -11.79 12.28
N ILE A 18 -2.34 -11.28 11.37
CA ILE A 18 -2.09 -9.85 11.22
C ILE A 18 -3.13 -9.18 10.32
N TYR A 19 -3.67 -9.93 9.36
CA TYR A 19 -4.67 -9.42 8.43
C TYR A 19 -6.07 -9.40 9.03
N PHE A 20 -6.76 -8.27 8.90
CA PHE A 20 -8.13 -8.07 9.38
C PHE A 20 -9.09 -9.14 8.83
N GLN A 21 -8.98 -9.47 7.56
CA GLN A 21 -9.84 -10.45 6.87
C GLN A 21 -9.69 -11.88 7.38
N THR A 22 -8.61 -12.16 8.12
CA THR A 22 -8.36 -13.49 8.70
C THR A 22 -8.80 -13.60 10.15
N MET A 23 -9.27 -12.49 10.73
CA MET A 23 -9.72 -12.42 12.11
C MET A 23 -11.19 -12.84 12.22
N THR A 24 -11.51 -13.60 13.26
CA THR A 24 -12.88 -13.75 13.72
C THR A 24 -13.29 -12.51 14.53
N LYS A 25 -14.57 -12.40 14.88
CA LYS A 25 -15.03 -11.34 15.77
C LYS A 25 -14.28 -11.33 17.10
N HIS A 26 -14.04 -12.51 17.67
CA HIS A 26 -13.30 -12.66 18.92
C HIS A 26 -11.84 -12.18 18.79
N ASP A 27 -11.13 -12.58 17.73
CA ASP A 27 -9.75 -12.13 17.46
C ASP A 27 -9.69 -10.60 17.35
N LEU A 28 -10.69 -10.00 16.70
CA LEU A 28 -10.78 -8.56 16.54
C LEU A 28 -11.01 -7.83 17.86
N GLU A 29 -11.94 -8.32 18.69
CA GLU A 29 -12.22 -7.76 20.01
C GLU A 29 -10.95 -7.76 20.87
N GLU A 30 -10.24 -8.88 20.96
CA GLU A 30 -8.95 -8.96 21.66
C GLU A 30 -7.87 -8.05 21.06
N ARG A 31 -7.87 -7.89 19.73
CA ARG A 31 -6.90 -7.02 19.06
C ARG A 31 -7.16 -5.56 19.39
N LEU A 32 -8.39 -5.10 19.31
CA LEU A 32 -8.78 -3.71 19.56
C LEU A 32 -8.54 -3.27 21.01
N GLU A 33 -8.64 -4.19 21.98
CA GLU A 33 -8.27 -3.92 23.37
C GLU A 33 -6.78 -3.58 23.53
N LYS A 34 -5.92 -4.15 22.67
CA LYS A 34 -4.47 -4.00 22.72
C LYS A 34 -3.94 -2.94 21.78
N ASN A 35 -4.49 -2.88 20.57
CA ASN A 35 -3.99 -2.02 19.49
C ASN A 35 -5.09 -1.73 18.47
N ASP A 36 -5.52 -0.48 18.39
CA ASP A 36 -6.54 0.04 17.47
C ASP A 36 -5.95 0.66 16.19
N VAL A 37 -4.68 0.39 15.90
CA VAL A 37 -4.00 0.83 14.68
C VAL A 37 -4.27 -0.14 13.54
N LEU A 38 -4.72 0.40 12.40
CA LEU A 38 -4.89 -0.31 11.14
C LEU A 38 -3.95 0.27 10.09
N LEU A 39 -3.14 -0.60 9.49
CA LEU A 39 -2.36 -0.29 8.30
C LEU A 39 -3.20 -0.65 7.07
N ILE A 40 -3.32 0.27 6.12
CA ILE A 40 -4.09 0.10 4.90
C ILE A 40 -3.13 0.25 3.72
N PRO A 41 -2.60 -0.86 3.19
CA PRO A 41 -1.72 -0.82 2.02
C PRO A 41 -2.51 -0.41 0.78
N ILE A 42 -1.99 0.56 0.03
CA ILE A 42 -2.57 1.01 -1.22
C ILE A 42 -1.49 0.97 -2.29
N GLY A 43 -1.68 0.11 -3.26
CA GLY A 43 -0.84 0.02 -4.44
C GLY A 43 -1.58 0.47 -5.68
N SER A 44 -1.16 -0.08 -6.80
CA SER A 44 -1.85 0.05 -8.08
C SER A 44 -1.68 -1.21 -8.93
N THR A 45 -2.43 -1.30 -10.01
CA THR A 45 -2.16 -2.20 -11.12
C THR A 45 -1.72 -1.35 -12.30
N GLU A 46 -0.43 -1.33 -12.57
CA GLU A 46 0.23 -0.37 -13.44
C GLU A 46 1.32 -1.01 -14.27
N ASN A 47 1.63 -0.40 -15.41
CA ASN A 47 2.73 -0.83 -16.26
C ASN A 47 4.08 -0.47 -15.62
N HIS A 48 4.86 -1.47 -15.26
CA HIS A 48 6.25 -1.35 -14.74
C HIS A 48 7.30 -1.83 -15.77
N GLY A 49 7.11 -1.48 -17.01
CA GLY A 49 8.02 -1.88 -18.08
C GLY A 49 7.90 -3.36 -18.44
N LYS A 50 9.00 -3.94 -18.91
CA LYS A 50 9.05 -5.36 -19.31
C LYS A 50 9.55 -6.28 -18.20
N ALA A 51 10.19 -5.73 -17.19
CA ALA A 51 10.83 -6.50 -16.12
C ALA A 51 9.98 -6.61 -14.86
N GLY A 52 9.21 -5.59 -14.53
CA GLY A 52 8.39 -5.54 -13.31
C GLY A 52 6.97 -6.09 -13.51
N PRO A 53 6.38 -6.73 -12.49
CA PRO A 53 5.00 -7.17 -12.54
C PRO A 53 4.02 -6.00 -12.43
N TYR A 54 2.86 -6.07 -13.04
CA TYR A 54 1.83 -5.01 -12.97
C TYR A 54 1.33 -4.68 -11.56
N GLY A 55 1.49 -5.57 -10.61
CA GLY A 55 1.09 -5.38 -9.22
C GLY A 55 2.24 -4.93 -8.31
N GLU A 56 3.34 -4.44 -8.85
CA GLU A 56 4.58 -4.12 -8.14
C GLU A 56 4.34 -3.25 -6.91
N ASP A 57 3.66 -2.13 -7.07
CA ASP A 57 3.32 -1.22 -5.97
C ASP A 57 2.59 -1.92 -4.83
N THR A 58 1.61 -2.76 -5.19
CA THR A 58 0.80 -3.49 -4.21
C THR A 58 1.63 -4.54 -3.48
N PHE A 59 2.52 -5.23 -4.18
CA PHE A 59 3.42 -6.20 -3.57
C PHE A 59 4.38 -5.53 -2.58
N ILE A 60 5.01 -4.42 -2.98
CA ILE A 60 5.95 -3.68 -2.12
C ILE A 60 5.24 -3.18 -0.87
N VAL A 61 4.15 -2.43 -1.04
CA VAL A 61 3.45 -1.81 0.11
C VAL A 61 2.86 -2.87 1.06
N SER A 62 2.38 -3.99 0.53
CA SER A 62 1.88 -5.11 1.35
C SER A 62 2.99 -5.70 2.20
N ARG A 63 4.15 -5.93 1.61
CA ARG A 63 5.29 -6.49 2.34
C ARG A 63 5.81 -5.54 3.42
N VAL A 64 5.84 -4.24 3.13
CA VAL A 64 6.20 -3.23 4.14
C VAL A 64 5.19 -3.24 5.29
N ALA A 65 3.89 -3.26 4.99
CA ALA A 65 2.85 -3.32 6.02
C ALA A 65 2.95 -4.58 6.89
N GLU A 66 3.23 -5.74 6.29
CA GLU A 66 3.47 -6.99 7.02
C GLU A 66 4.66 -6.87 8.00
N MET A 67 5.80 -6.37 7.52
CA MET A 67 7.00 -6.19 8.36
C MET A 67 6.76 -5.21 9.50
N VAL A 68 5.98 -4.16 9.29
CA VAL A 68 5.59 -3.21 10.33
C VAL A 68 4.66 -3.90 11.34
N ALA A 69 3.65 -4.62 10.88
CA ALA A 69 2.70 -5.30 11.74
C ALA A 69 3.36 -6.39 12.61
N GLU A 70 4.30 -7.15 12.06
CA GLU A 70 5.10 -8.14 12.81
C GLU A 70 5.87 -7.51 13.99
N ARG A 71 6.33 -6.27 13.83
CA ARG A 71 7.11 -5.56 14.85
C ARG A 71 6.27 -4.78 15.86
N THR A 72 5.08 -4.35 15.46
CA THR A 72 4.27 -3.39 16.23
C THR A 72 2.98 -3.98 16.77
N GLY A 73 2.57 -5.15 16.27
CA GLY A 73 1.28 -5.76 16.62
C GLY A 73 0.07 -5.02 16.01
N CYS A 74 0.27 -4.16 15.01
CA CYS A 74 -0.84 -3.55 14.27
C CYS A 74 -1.62 -4.59 13.47
N THR A 75 -2.83 -4.21 13.06
CA THR A 75 -3.60 -4.96 12.07
C THR A 75 -3.33 -4.42 10.67
N VAL A 76 -3.32 -5.29 9.68
CA VAL A 76 -3.20 -4.93 8.26
C VAL A 76 -4.54 -5.18 7.58
N ALA A 77 -5.07 -4.20 6.86
CA ALA A 77 -6.18 -4.39 5.94
C ALA A 77 -5.71 -5.11 4.67
N GLU A 78 -6.64 -5.71 3.94
CA GLU A 78 -6.32 -6.22 2.61
C GLU A 78 -5.90 -5.09 1.68
N PRO A 79 -4.84 -5.25 0.87
CA PRO A 79 -4.33 -4.18 0.04
C PRO A 79 -5.29 -3.80 -1.08
N LEU A 80 -5.27 -2.53 -1.46
CA LEU A 80 -5.97 -2.03 -2.63
C LEU A 80 -5.09 -2.23 -3.85
N TRP A 81 -5.63 -2.98 -4.83
CA TRP A 81 -4.94 -3.34 -6.07
C TRP A 81 -5.14 -2.34 -7.20
N TYR A 82 -6.17 -1.51 -7.10
CA TYR A 82 -6.51 -0.52 -8.11
C TYR A 82 -6.62 0.84 -7.46
N GLY A 83 -5.87 1.81 -7.98
CA GLY A 83 -5.78 3.16 -7.47
C GLY A 83 -6.07 4.23 -8.52
N SER A 84 -5.95 5.48 -8.11
CA SER A 84 -5.87 6.60 -9.03
C SER A 84 -4.48 6.66 -9.65
N HIS A 85 -4.35 7.15 -10.88
CA HIS A 85 -3.09 7.24 -11.60
C HIS A 85 -2.83 8.65 -12.11
N PRO A 86 -1.58 9.11 -12.11
CA PRO A 86 -1.20 10.35 -12.80
C PRO A 86 -1.57 10.28 -14.29
N PHE A 87 -1.89 11.45 -14.85
CA PHE A 87 -2.37 11.54 -16.24
C PHE A 87 -1.46 10.83 -17.27
N HIS A 88 -0.15 10.92 -17.10
CA HIS A 88 0.83 10.35 -18.03
C HIS A 88 0.92 8.81 -18.00
N HIS A 89 0.31 8.16 -17.01
CA HIS A 89 0.20 6.69 -16.94
C HIS A 89 -1.06 6.16 -17.63
N ILE A 90 -2.01 7.04 -17.91
CA ILE A 90 -3.30 6.65 -18.52
C ILE A 90 -3.07 6.15 -19.94
N GLY A 91 -3.67 5.01 -20.28
CA GLY A 91 -3.60 4.41 -21.61
C GLY A 91 -2.37 3.51 -21.85
N GLN A 92 -1.50 3.36 -20.88
CA GLN A 92 -0.44 2.36 -20.97
C GLN A 92 -1.02 0.96 -20.81
N PRO A 93 -0.62 -0.02 -21.64
CA PRO A 93 -1.11 -1.40 -21.52
C PRO A 93 -0.82 -1.99 -20.13
N GLY A 94 -1.85 -2.54 -19.49
CA GLY A 94 -1.75 -3.11 -18.13
C GLY A 94 -2.04 -2.14 -16.99
N THR A 95 -2.07 -0.84 -17.26
CA THR A 95 -2.50 0.16 -16.27
C THR A 95 -4.02 0.20 -16.19
N VAL A 96 -4.56 0.06 -14.97
CA VAL A 96 -6.01 0.02 -14.70
C VAL A 96 -6.40 1.15 -13.73
N PRO A 97 -6.59 2.37 -14.23
CA PRO A 97 -6.88 3.52 -13.38
C PRO A 97 -8.34 3.51 -12.88
N ILE A 98 -8.52 3.90 -11.61
CA ILE A 98 -9.82 4.26 -11.07
C ILE A 98 -9.98 5.77 -11.16
N PRO A 99 -11.11 6.29 -11.67
CA PRO A 99 -11.39 7.73 -11.66
C PRO A 99 -11.26 8.34 -10.25
N ASP A 100 -10.66 9.51 -10.15
CA ASP A 100 -10.32 10.14 -8.87
C ASP A 100 -11.53 10.32 -7.95
N ASP A 101 -12.66 10.73 -8.48
CA ASP A 101 -13.89 10.93 -7.72
C ASP A 101 -14.45 9.62 -7.14
N VAL A 102 -14.35 8.53 -7.88
CA VAL A 102 -14.72 7.18 -7.45
C VAL A 102 -13.76 6.70 -6.36
N PHE A 103 -12.45 6.89 -6.57
CA PHE A 103 -11.43 6.48 -5.63
C PHE A 103 -11.53 7.26 -4.31
N LEU A 104 -11.71 8.58 -4.35
CA LEU A 104 -11.99 9.43 -3.20
C LEU A 104 -13.21 8.94 -2.40
N ALA A 105 -14.30 8.61 -3.10
CA ALA A 105 -15.51 8.10 -2.46
C ALA A 105 -15.27 6.75 -1.78
N TYR A 106 -14.51 5.87 -2.43
CA TYR A 106 -14.15 4.55 -1.92
C TYR A 106 -13.28 4.67 -0.64
N ILE A 107 -12.22 5.47 -0.66
CA ILE A 107 -11.38 5.71 0.52
C ILE A 107 -12.21 6.24 1.69
N ARG A 108 -13.10 7.22 1.47
CA ARG A 108 -13.98 7.73 2.53
C ARG A 108 -14.92 6.69 3.11
N ALA A 109 -15.44 5.81 2.27
CA ALA A 109 -16.28 4.70 2.72
C ALA A 109 -15.50 3.70 3.59
N MET A 110 -14.26 3.38 3.18
CA MET A 110 -13.37 2.51 3.96
C MET A 110 -13.04 3.10 5.32
N ILE A 111 -12.69 4.40 5.40
CA ILE A 111 -12.43 5.08 6.68
C ILE A 111 -13.62 4.90 7.62
N SER A 112 -14.84 5.16 7.12
CA SER A 112 -16.06 5.00 7.92
C SER A 112 -16.28 3.57 8.39
N GLY A 113 -16.09 2.58 7.51
CA GLY A 113 -16.22 1.17 7.82
C GLY A 113 -15.26 0.73 8.92
N PHE A 114 -13.98 1.06 8.77
CA PHE A 114 -12.97 0.72 9.77
C PHE A 114 -13.13 1.49 11.06
N TRP A 115 -13.55 2.76 11.01
CA TRP A 115 -13.86 3.53 12.20
C TRP A 115 -15.03 2.90 12.99
N ASN A 116 -16.09 2.51 12.30
CA ASN A 116 -17.23 1.83 12.91
C ASN A 116 -16.86 0.45 13.52
N THR A 117 -15.86 -0.20 12.94
CA THR A 117 -15.33 -1.48 13.44
C THR A 117 -14.53 -1.31 14.73
N GLY A 118 -13.96 -0.12 14.99
CA GLY A 118 -13.18 0.16 16.20
C GLY A 118 -11.79 0.72 15.94
N PHE A 119 -11.29 0.69 14.71
CA PHE A 119 -9.98 1.24 14.37
C PHE A 119 -10.01 2.77 14.35
N ARG A 120 -9.44 3.37 15.37
CA ARG A 120 -9.39 4.85 15.53
C ARG A 120 -8.15 5.46 14.90
N LYS A 121 -7.12 4.67 14.67
CA LYS A 121 -5.85 5.07 14.05
C LYS A 121 -5.69 4.30 12.74
N GLN A 122 -5.87 5.00 11.63
CA GLN A 122 -5.81 4.41 10.29
C GLN A 122 -4.67 5.03 9.52
N ILE A 123 -3.74 4.20 9.05
CA ILE A 123 -2.53 4.61 8.35
C ILE A 123 -2.60 4.06 6.93
N PHE A 124 -2.75 4.94 5.96
CA PHE A 124 -2.78 4.65 4.54
C PHE A 124 -1.35 4.68 4.01
N LEU A 125 -0.83 3.52 3.62
CA LEU A 125 0.52 3.37 3.08
C LEU A 125 0.44 3.27 1.57
N SER A 126 1.21 4.08 0.83
CA SER A 126 1.28 4.00 -0.64
C SER A 126 2.71 3.89 -1.12
N MET A 127 2.93 3.07 -2.16
CA MET A 127 4.16 3.07 -2.96
C MET A 127 3.92 3.66 -4.36
N HIS A 128 2.67 3.96 -4.70
CA HIS A 128 2.24 4.50 -5.99
C HIS A 128 2.01 6.02 -5.93
N GLY A 129 2.27 6.70 -7.03
CA GLY A 129 2.13 8.15 -7.18
C GLY A 129 0.66 8.65 -7.13
N GLN A 130 0.02 8.56 -5.99
CA GLN A 130 -1.36 8.99 -5.74
C GLN A 130 -1.51 9.90 -4.51
N GLU A 131 -0.44 10.59 -4.15
CA GLU A 131 -0.36 11.54 -3.04
C GLU A 131 -1.27 12.77 -3.21
N TYR A 132 -1.71 13.03 -4.43
CA TYR A 132 -2.62 14.14 -4.75
C TYR A 132 -4.09 13.82 -4.40
N VAL A 133 -4.45 12.54 -4.24
CA VAL A 133 -5.85 12.12 -4.07
C VAL A 133 -6.15 11.59 -2.67
N ILE A 134 -5.29 10.72 -2.10
CA ILE A 134 -5.55 10.09 -0.81
C ILE A 134 -5.67 11.12 0.33
N PRO A 135 -4.73 12.08 0.52
CA PRO A 135 -4.84 13.08 1.57
C PRO A 135 -6.14 13.90 1.49
N SER A 136 -6.63 14.17 0.28
CA SER A 136 -7.90 14.86 0.05
C SER A 136 -9.09 14.09 0.64
N ALA A 137 -9.12 12.76 0.42
CA ALA A 137 -10.17 11.90 0.97
C ALA A 137 -10.17 11.90 2.51
N LEU A 138 -8.98 11.84 3.14
CA LEU A 138 -8.84 11.87 4.58
C LEU A 138 -9.33 13.20 5.17
N GLN A 139 -8.92 14.32 4.56
CA GLN A 139 -9.34 15.63 4.99
C GLN A 139 -10.86 15.86 4.84
N GLU A 140 -11.44 15.45 3.71
CA GLU A 140 -12.88 15.58 3.48
C GLU A 140 -13.68 14.75 4.48
N TRP A 141 -13.22 13.53 4.77
CA TRP A 141 -13.86 12.68 5.77
C TRP A 141 -13.81 13.34 7.16
N GLY A 142 -12.64 13.82 7.59
CA GLY A 142 -12.45 14.48 8.87
C GLY A 142 -13.34 15.73 9.03
N LYS A 143 -13.42 16.56 7.98
CA LYS A 143 -14.29 17.75 7.96
C LYS A 143 -15.78 17.39 8.07
N ARG A 144 -16.18 16.27 7.44
CA ARG A 144 -17.58 15.83 7.42
C ARG A 144 -18.05 15.29 8.75
N TYR A 145 -17.24 14.45 9.38
CA TYR A 145 -17.69 13.66 10.55
C TYR A 145 -17.23 14.24 11.89
N GLN A 146 -16.09 14.91 11.95
CA GLN A 146 -15.56 15.57 13.15
C GLN A 146 -15.54 14.68 14.40
N VAL A 147 -15.22 13.40 14.22
CA VAL A 147 -15.12 12.40 15.29
C VAL A 147 -13.68 12.13 15.67
N PRO A 148 -13.40 11.62 16.88
CA PRO A 148 -12.06 11.25 17.26
C PRO A 148 -11.48 10.15 16.34
N ALA A 149 -10.52 10.55 15.49
CA ALA A 149 -9.79 9.66 14.61
C ALA A 149 -8.40 10.22 14.33
N MET A 150 -7.42 9.33 14.15
CA MET A 150 -6.10 9.67 13.61
C MET A 150 -5.99 9.05 12.24
N LEU A 151 -5.92 9.88 11.21
CA LEU A 151 -5.81 9.46 9.82
C LEU A 151 -4.47 9.94 9.28
N PHE A 152 -3.63 9.01 8.85
CA PHE A 152 -2.32 9.31 8.28
C PHE A 152 -2.23 8.78 6.86
N PHE A 153 -1.62 9.57 6.00
CA PHE A 153 -1.11 9.11 4.72
C PHE A 153 0.41 9.06 4.79
N VAL A 154 0.96 7.93 4.41
CA VAL A 154 2.40 7.69 4.32
C VAL A 154 2.72 7.32 2.89
N ASP A 155 3.37 8.24 2.21
CA ASP A 155 3.98 8.02 0.91
C ASP A 155 5.37 7.41 1.14
N LEU A 156 5.53 6.14 0.82
CA LEU A 156 6.78 5.41 1.07
C LEU A 156 7.98 6.03 0.33
N PRO A 157 7.88 6.44 -0.94
CA PRO A 157 8.98 7.13 -1.61
C PRO A 157 9.47 8.36 -0.85
N ASN A 158 8.57 9.18 -0.33
CA ASN A 158 8.95 10.34 0.47
C ASN A 158 9.59 9.96 1.83
N VAL A 159 9.15 8.87 2.45
CA VAL A 159 9.74 8.38 3.71
C VAL A 159 11.12 7.79 3.49
N MET A 160 11.33 7.05 2.40
CA MET A 160 12.63 6.48 2.04
C MET A 160 13.61 7.57 1.59
N GLY A 161 13.10 8.62 0.97
CA GLY A 161 13.88 9.82 0.67
C GLY A 161 15.17 9.53 -0.12
N VAL A 162 16.32 9.88 0.47
CA VAL A 162 17.63 9.74 -0.17
C VAL A 162 17.99 8.30 -0.54
N ASP A 163 17.43 7.31 0.14
CA ASP A 163 17.69 5.90 -0.14
C ASP A 163 17.15 5.44 -1.51
N LEU A 164 16.23 6.21 -2.10
CA LEU A 164 15.70 5.98 -3.45
C LEU A 164 16.33 6.90 -4.51
N MET A 165 17.23 7.81 -4.12
CA MET A 165 17.81 8.78 -5.05
C MET A 165 19.01 8.22 -5.81
N ASP A 166 19.36 8.90 -6.89
CA ASP A 166 20.58 8.65 -7.63
C ASP A 166 21.83 9.21 -6.90
N LYS A 167 23.00 8.81 -7.38
CA LYS A 167 24.31 9.23 -6.83
C LYS A 167 24.54 10.73 -6.85
N ALA A 168 23.98 11.46 -7.82
CA ALA A 168 24.11 12.90 -7.90
C ALA A 168 23.37 13.63 -6.77
N HIS A 169 22.35 12.98 -6.21
CA HIS A 169 21.55 13.47 -5.09
C HIS A 169 21.86 12.76 -3.76
N GLY A 170 22.96 11.99 -3.70
CA GLY A 170 23.45 11.33 -2.50
C GLY A 170 22.86 9.95 -2.23
N GLY A 171 22.12 9.40 -3.16
CA GLY A 171 21.54 8.05 -3.06
C GLY A 171 22.44 6.96 -3.65
N PRO A 172 21.99 5.69 -3.61
CA PRO A 172 22.79 4.55 -4.07
C PRO A 172 22.65 4.25 -5.57
N PHE A 173 21.64 4.78 -6.26
CA PHE A 173 21.27 4.39 -7.62
C PHE A 173 21.97 5.22 -8.71
N GLU A 174 22.05 4.69 -9.92
CA GLU A 174 22.57 5.40 -11.08
C GLU A 174 21.51 6.33 -11.70
N THR A 175 20.22 5.95 -11.58
CA THR A 175 19.09 6.69 -12.15
C THR A 175 18.25 7.34 -11.06
N SER A 176 17.66 8.49 -11.38
CA SER A 176 16.73 9.18 -10.46
C SER A 176 15.47 8.38 -10.28
N PHE A 177 14.97 8.31 -9.04
CA PHE A 177 13.68 7.70 -8.73
C PHE A 177 12.54 8.42 -9.46
N ARG A 178 11.72 7.64 -10.16
CA ARG A 178 10.53 8.13 -10.87
C ARG A 178 9.43 7.09 -10.93
N HIS A 179 9.56 6.12 -11.85
CA HIS A 179 8.59 5.06 -12.10
C HIS A 179 9.24 3.96 -12.94
N ALA A 180 9.03 2.71 -12.57
CA ALA A 180 9.61 1.53 -13.23
C ALA A 180 11.15 1.64 -13.39
N ASP A 181 11.79 2.24 -12.41
CA ASP A 181 13.20 2.57 -12.45
C ASP A 181 14.09 1.55 -11.70
N GLU A 182 15.37 1.87 -11.60
CA GLU A 182 16.36 1.02 -10.93
C GLU A 182 16.01 0.79 -9.46
N ALA A 183 15.50 1.79 -8.76
CA ALA A 183 15.19 1.69 -7.34
C ALA A 183 13.98 0.77 -7.09
N GLU A 184 12.87 0.98 -7.81
CA GLU A 184 11.69 0.11 -7.70
C GLU A 184 12.01 -1.33 -8.09
N THR A 185 12.69 -1.51 -9.22
CA THR A 185 13.12 -2.84 -9.67
C THR A 185 14.03 -3.53 -8.64
N SER A 186 14.94 -2.78 -8.00
CA SER A 186 15.81 -3.33 -6.95
C SER A 186 15.04 -3.78 -5.72
N ILE A 187 14.03 -3.02 -5.30
CA ILE A 187 13.14 -3.39 -4.19
C ILE A 187 12.36 -4.66 -4.54
N SER A 188 11.81 -4.71 -5.76
CA SER A 188 11.06 -5.87 -6.25
C SER A 188 11.91 -7.13 -6.32
N MET A 189 13.13 -7.01 -6.82
CA MET A 189 14.11 -8.10 -6.84
C MET A 189 14.48 -8.60 -5.43
N ALA A 190 14.50 -7.71 -4.45
CA ALA A 190 14.77 -8.08 -3.07
C ALA A 190 13.57 -8.76 -2.37
N LEU A 191 12.34 -8.37 -2.72
CA LEU A 191 11.13 -8.83 -2.04
C LEU A 191 10.43 -10.00 -2.73
N PHE A 192 10.40 -10.03 -4.08
CA PHE A 192 9.69 -11.03 -4.88
C PHE A 192 10.39 -11.28 -6.24
N PRO A 193 11.65 -11.75 -6.22
CA PRO A 193 12.45 -11.95 -7.43
C PRO A 193 11.79 -12.89 -8.45
N GLU A 194 10.95 -13.82 -7.99
CA GLU A 194 10.23 -14.78 -8.82
C GLU A 194 9.17 -14.14 -9.74
N LEU A 195 8.80 -12.88 -9.49
CA LEU A 195 7.85 -12.14 -10.33
C LEU A 195 8.55 -11.18 -11.29
N CYS A 196 9.85 -10.99 -11.14
CA CYS A 196 10.64 -10.09 -11.97
C CYS A 196 11.28 -10.84 -13.14
N GLN A 197 11.35 -10.20 -14.31
CA GLN A 197 11.98 -10.73 -15.53
C GLN A 197 13.09 -9.80 -15.98
N ILE A 198 14.15 -9.71 -15.16
CA ILE A 198 15.22 -8.73 -15.32
C ILE A 198 15.97 -8.86 -16.66
N GLU A 199 15.93 -10.01 -17.29
CA GLU A 199 16.49 -10.24 -18.62
C GLU A 199 15.79 -9.43 -19.73
N HIS A 200 14.66 -8.82 -19.42
CA HIS A 200 13.89 -7.98 -20.33
C HIS A 200 13.97 -6.47 -19.99
N ALA A 201 14.78 -6.11 -18.96
CA ALA A 201 14.97 -4.73 -18.54
C ALA A 201 15.71 -3.88 -19.59
#